data_d6daaa9b84e126e929211d9a2c96f5d4
#
_entry.id   d6daaa9b84e126e929211d9a2c96f5d4
#
_cell.length_a   1.000
_cell.length_b   1.000
_cell.length_c   1.000
_cell.angle_alpha   90.00
_cell.angle_beta   90.00
_cell.angle_gamma   90.00
#
_symmetry.space_group_name_H-M   'P 1'
#
loop_
_entity.id
_entity.type
_entity.pdbx_description
1 polymer ?
#
loop_
_entity_poly.entity_id
_entity_poly.type
_entity_poly.pdbx_seq_one_letter_code
_entity_poly.pdbx_strand_id
1 'polypeptide(L)'
;PNCRLILKNNSEIYLFVNKSKIQNLPLKKKSLKINIIDEDKINIFLNNFASKKIILDRLSCSIAYTNLIKNKINISNKHDPIYNMKSIKNDIEIKNFIKSHIFDGVAVIKFLYWIKHYKKRLSELDAVKKLNFFRKKNKNYLFPSFDTISASGPNGAIIHYRVNKSSNRFFKKDDIFLCDSGGQYKYGTTDITRTISLGKPSNKIKNIFTYVLKGHI
;
A
#
# COMPACT_ATOMS: atom_id res chain seq x y z
N PRO A 1 -1.39 -0.88 10.22
CA PRO A 1 -1.62 -1.13 11.64
C PRO A 1 -0.93 -2.44 12.04
N ASN A 2 -0.12 -2.37 13.07
CA ASN A 2 0.51 -3.57 13.62
C ASN A 2 -0.55 -4.33 14.42
N CYS A 3 -1.00 -5.46 13.92
CA CYS A 3 -1.86 -6.39 14.65
C CYS A 3 -1.34 -7.81 14.46
N ARG A 4 -1.67 -8.70 15.40
CA ARG A 4 -1.36 -10.12 15.33
C ARG A 4 -2.62 -10.91 15.62
N LEU A 5 -2.72 -12.06 15.01
CA LEU A 5 -3.90 -12.91 15.15
C LEU A 5 -3.46 -14.33 15.50
N ILE A 6 -4.13 -14.92 16.49
CA ILE A 6 -4.02 -16.34 16.79
C ILE A 6 -5.40 -16.95 16.62
N LEU A 7 -5.48 -17.98 15.79
CA LEU A 7 -6.71 -18.75 15.54
C LEU A 7 -6.58 -20.12 16.18
N LYS A 8 -7.53 -20.50 17.03
CA LYS A 8 -7.64 -21.86 17.59
C LYS A 8 -8.53 -22.75 16.75
N ASN A 9 -8.36 -24.06 16.89
CA ASN A 9 -9.15 -25.06 16.19
C ASN A 9 -10.66 -24.99 16.51
N ASN A 10 -11.02 -24.47 17.69
CA ASN A 10 -12.42 -24.27 18.11
C ASN A 10 -13.02 -22.94 17.61
N SER A 11 -12.44 -22.33 16.57
CA SER A 11 -12.85 -21.05 16.00
C SER A 11 -12.75 -19.84 16.94
N GLU A 12 -12.03 -19.96 18.07
CA GLU A 12 -11.68 -18.81 18.90
C GLU A 12 -10.58 -18.01 18.21
N ILE A 13 -10.77 -16.70 18.14
CA ILE A 13 -9.84 -15.74 17.56
C ILE A 13 -9.30 -14.84 18.68
N TYR A 14 -7.97 -14.71 18.75
CA TYR A 14 -7.28 -13.76 19.60
C TYR A 14 -6.64 -12.70 18.72
N LEU A 15 -7.15 -11.47 18.78
CA LEU A 15 -6.66 -10.33 18.02
C LEU A 15 -5.87 -9.41 18.96
N PHE A 16 -4.55 -9.34 18.77
CA PHE A 16 -3.66 -8.44 19.48
C PHE A 16 -3.52 -7.16 18.68
N VAL A 17 -4.03 -6.07 19.22
CA VAL A 17 -4.06 -4.77 18.54
C VAL A 17 -4.21 -3.65 19.55
N ASN A 18 -3.66 -2.48 19.26
CA ASN A 18 -3.94 -1.29 20.05
C ASN A 18 -5.43 -0.95 19.96
N LYS A 19 -6.13 -1.04 21.08
CA LYS A 19 -7.60 -0.87 21.15
C LYS A 19 -8.08 0.47 20.61
N SER A 20 -7.28 1.54 20.75
CA SER A 20 -7.65 2.85 20.23
C SER A 20 -7.82 2.89 18.71
N LYS A 21 -7.12 2.00 17.98
CA LYS A 21 -7.18 1.92 16.51
C LYS A 21 -8.43 1.22 15.98
N ILE A 22 -9.16 0.51 16.83
CA ILE A 22 -10.30 -0.33 16.43
C ILE A 22 -11.63 0.07 17.07
N GLN A 23 -11.65 1.16 17.84
CA GLN A 23 -12.85 1.61 18.57
C GLN A 23 -14.09 1.78 17.69
N ASN A 24 -13.90 2.17 16.43
CA ASN A 24 -15.00 2.44 15.48
C ASN A 24 -15.19 1.31 14.45
N LEU A 25 -14.54 0.15 14.62
CA LEU A 25 -14.68 -0.95 13.68
C LEU A 25 -15.80 -1.92 14.11
N PRO A 26 -16.68 -2.34 13.19
CA PRO A 26 -17.74 -3.31 13.49
C PRO A 26 -17.18 -4.74 13.60
N LEU A 27 -16.36 -5.00 14.63
CA LEU A 27 -15.72 -6.31 14.84
C LEU A 27 -16.66 -7.38 15.41
N LYS A 28 -17.87 -7.00 15.79
CA LYS A 28 -18.87 -7.95 16.35
C LYS A 28 -19.64 -8.65 15.22
N LYS A 29 -19.13 -9.78 14.73
CA LYS A 29 -19.97 -10.76 14.04
C LYS A 29 -20.49 -11.75 15.07
N LYS A 30 -21.82 -11.93 15.14
CA LYS A 30 -22.51 -12.84 16.09
C LYS A 30 -22.01 -14.30 16.08
N SER A 31 -21.35 -14.72 14.98
CA SER A 31 -20.88 -16.09 14.76
C SER A 31 -19.41 -16.35 15.12
N LEU A 32 -18.63 -15.32 15.48
CA LEU A 32 -17.20 -15.49 15.76
C LEU A 32 -16.85 -14.97 17.16
N LYS A 33 -16.22 -15.83 17.98
CA LYS A 33 -15.70 -15.45 19.29
C LYS A 33 -14.35 -14.76 19.13
N ILE A 34 -14.37 -13.43 19.00
CA ILE A 34 -13.15 -12.62 18.86
C ILE A 34 -12.78 -12.04 20.22
N ASN A 35 -11.61 -12.42 20.73
CA ASN A 35 -11.03 -11.89 21.96
C ASN A 35 -10.03 -10.77 21.56
N ILE A 36 -10.33 -9.53 21.91
CA ILE A 36 -9.48 -8.38 21.61
C ILE A 36 -8.56 -8.11 22.79
N ILE A 37 -7.26 -8.19 22.56
CA ILE A 37 -6.21 -8.05 23.56
C ILE A 37 -5.27 -6.91 23.11
N ASP A 38 -4.76 -6.13 24.04
CA ASP A 38 -3.75 -5.12 23.71
C ASP A 38 -2.46 -5.76 23.17
N GLU A 39 -1.84 -5.10 22.19
CA GLU A 39 -0.69 -5.64 21.46
C GLU A 39 0.54 -5.90 22.34
N ASP A 40 0.71 -5.15 23.42
CA ASP A 40 1.78 -5.31 24.42
C ASP A 40 1.67 -6.61 25.22
N LYS A 41 0.48 -7.18 25.33
CA LYS A 41 0.20 -8.40 26.11
C LYS A 41 0.51 -9.70 25.37
N ILE A 42 0.90 -9.64 24.10
CA ILE A 42 1.15 -10.85 23.29
C ILE A 42 2.24 -11.75 23.89
N ASN A 43 3.29 -11.18 24.45
CA ASN A 43 4.38 -11.96 25.06
C ASN A 43 3.91 -12.72 26.31
N ILE A 44 3.14 -12.06 27.17
CA ILE A 44 2.55 -12.69 28.36
C ILE A 44 1.57 -13.79 27.95
N PHE A 45 0.74 -13.53 26.94
CA PHE A 45 -0.19 -14.49 26.40
C PHE A 45 0.52 -15.75 25.86
N LEU A 46 1.55 -15.56 25.02
CA LEU A 46 2.31 -16.68 24.44
C LEU A 46 3.08 -17.47 25.50
N ASN A 47 3.58 -16.83 26.55
CA ASN A 47 4.25 -17.50 27.65
C ASN A 47 3.31 -18.44 28.42
N ASN A 48 2.03 -18.08 28.54
CA ASN A 48 1.00 -18.82 29.24
C ASN A 48 0.11 -19.66 28.31
N PHE A 49 0.44 -19.67 27.00
CA PHE A 49 -0.38 -20.35 25.99
C PHE A 49 -0.24 -21.86 26.07
N ALA A 50 -1.26 -22.52 26.61
CA ALA A 50 -1.31 -23.96 26.74
C ALA A 50 -1.76 -24.59 25.40
N SER A 51 -0.81 -24.93 24.55
CA SER A 51 -1.03 -25.67 23.30
C SER A 51 0.10 -26.65 23.06
N LYS A 52 -0.23 -27.84 22.54
CA LYS A 52 0.79 -28.84 22.17
C LYS A 52 1.45 -28.52 20.83
N LYS A 53 0.78 -27.78 19.95
CA LYS A 53 1.24 -27.49 18.59
C LYS A 53 0.75 -26.14 18.12
N ILE A 54 1.63 -25.39 17.44
CA ILE A 54 1.29 -24.16 16.73
C ILE A 54 1.74 -24.26 15.28
N ILE A 55 0.93 -23.75 14.36
CA ILE A 55 1.27 -23.61 12.95
C ILE A 55 1.65 -22.15 12.74
N LEU A 56 2.80 -21.88 12.14
CA LEU A 56 3.23 -20.54 11.75
C LEU A 56 4.10 -20.61 10.50
N ASP A 57 4.13 -19.52 9.77
CA ASP A 57 5.01 -19.33 8.63
C ASP A 57 6.28 -18.59 9.09
N ARG A 58 7.42 -19.28 9.08
CA ARG A 58 8.70 -18.69 9.52
C ARG A 58 9.22 -17.59 8.61
N LEU A 59 8.74 -17.50 7.36
CA LEU A 59 9.14 -16.44 6.42
C LEU A 59 8.45 -15.11 6.74
N SER A 60 7.25 -15.16 7.30
CA SER A 60 6.45 -13.96 7.60
C SER A 60 6.29 -13.68 9.09
N CYS A 61 6.46 -14.69 9.96
CA CYS A 61 6.37 -14.52 11.40
C CYS A 61 7.67 -13.95 11.98
N SER A 62 7.55 -12.97 12.87
CA SER A 62 8.72 -12.41 13.57
C SER A 62 9.47 -13.49 14.36
N ILE A 63 10.80 -13.51 14.21
CA ILE A 63 11.71 -14.42 14.92
C ILE A 63 11.55 -14.31 16.46
N ALA A 64 11.18 -13.13 16.96
CA ALA A 64 10.95 -12.91 18.38
C ALA A 64 9.86 -13.83 18.95
N TYR A 65 8.74 -14.00 18.22
CA TYR A 65 7.66 -14.91 18.64
C TYR A 65 8.08 -16.37 18.53
N THR A 66 8.78 -16.74 17.46
CA THR A 66 9.32 -18.08 17.31
C THR A 66 10.24 -18.46 18.47
N ASN A 67 11.15 -17.55 18.86
CA ASN A 67 12.07 -17.77 19.97
C ASN A 67 11.36 -17.88 21.32
N LEU A 68 10.28 -17.12 21.52
CA LEU A 68 9.51 -17.14 22.77
C LEU A 68 8.83 -18.48 23.03
N ILE A 69 8.40 -19.21 21.97
CA ILE A 69 7.60 -20.43 22.09
C ILE A 69 8.37 -21.71 21.75
N LYS A 70 9.54 -21.64 21.10
CA LYS A 70 10.28 -22.79 20.52
C LYS A 70 10.55 -23.94 21.50
N ASN A 71 10.74 -23.64 22.78
CA ASN A 71 11.07 -24.63 23.82
C ASN A 71 9.81 -25.12 24.59
N LYS A 72 8.64 -24.60 24.28
CA LYS A 72 7.39 -24.85 25.02
C LYS A 72 6.32 -25.51 24.16
N ILE A 73 6.33 -25.23 22.87
CA ILE A 73 5.26 -25.62 21.95
C ILE A 73 5.91 -26.22 20.68
N ASN A 74 5.34 -27.33 20.19
CA ASN A 74 5.77 -27.90 18.92
C ASN A 74 5.38 -26.98 17.75
N ILE A 75 6.36 -26.43 17.04
CA ILE A 75 6.18 -25.51 15.92
C ILE A 75 6.13 -26.31 14.61
N SER A 76 4.99 -26.28 13.93
CA SER A 76 4.84 -26.75 12.55
C SER A 76 5.02 -25.58 11.59
N ASN A 77 6.10 -25.58 10.82
CA ASN A 77 6.32 -24.55 9.79
C ASN A 77 5.45 -24.86 8.58
N LYS A 78 4.50 -23.97 8.27
CA LYS A 78 3.67 -24.04 7.06
C LYS A 78 3.46 -22.64 6.53
N HIS A 79 3.29 -22.51 5.22
CA HIS A 79 2.94 -21.25 4.59
C HIS A 79 1.63 -20.70 5.16
N ASP A 80 1.59 -19.39 5.42
CA ASP A 80 0.40 -18.73 5.97
C ASP A 80 -0.76 -18.80 4.95
N PRO A 81 -1.85 -19.51 5.25
CA PRO A 81 -2.98 -19.68 4.33
C PRO A 81 -3.67 -18.36 3.98
N ILE A 82 -3.53 -17.33 4.80
CA ILE A 82 -4.14 -16.02 4.57
C ILE A 82 -3.59 -15.38 3.28
N TYR A 83 -2.32 -15.59 2.95
CA TYR A 83 -1.75 -15.08 1.69
C TYR A 83 -2.50 -15.62 0.47
N ASN A 84 -2.71 -16.94 0.41
CA ASN A 84 -3.43 -17.56 -0.70
C ASN A 84 -4.90 -17.13 -0.72
N MET A 85 -5.56 -17.10 0.44
CA MET A 85 -6.97 -16.65 0.54
C MET A 85 -7.14 -15.19 0.10
N LYS A 86 -6.19 -14.31 0.41
CA LYS A 86 -6.22 -12.89 0.00
C LYS A 86 -5.84 -12.69 -1.46
N SER A 87 -5.05 -13.58 -2.05
CA SER A 87 -4.63 -13.46 -3.45
C SER A 87 -5.79 -13.67 -4.41
N ILE A 88 -6.75 -14.52 -4.05
CA ILE A 88 -7.94 -14.81 -4.84
C ILE A 88 -9.08 -13.93 -4.33
N LYS A 89 -9.45 -12.91 -5.13
CA LYS A 89 -10.51 -11.95 -4.78
C LYS A 89 -11.87 -12.51 -5.16
N ASN A 90 -12.87 -12.28 -4.33
CA ASN A 90 -14.27 -12.59 -4.64
C ASN A 90 -14.88 -11.50 -5.55
N ASP A 91 -16.08 -11.76 -6.08
CA ASP A 91 -16.76 -10.85 -7.03
C ASP A 91 -17.00 -9.46 -6.45
N ILE A 92 -17.28 -9.34 -5.17
CA ILE A 92 -17.50 -8.05 -4.50
C ILE A 92 -16.19 -7.28 -4.42
N GLU A 93 -15.10 -7.94 -4.06
CA GLU A 93 -13.77 -7.34 -4.03
C GLU A 93 -13.33 -6.88 -5.43
N ILE A 94 -13.56 -7.70 -6.46
CA ILE A 94 -13.24 -7.37 -7.86
C ILE A 94 -14.02 -6.13 -8.30
N LYS A 95 -15.36 -6.10 -8.11
CA LYS A 95 -16.19 -4.94 -8.44
C LYS A 95 -15.75 -3.68 -7.74
N ASN A 96 -15.41 -3.76 -6.46
CA ASN A 96 -14.95 -2.63 -5.67
C ASN A 96 -13.54 -2.17 -6.08
N PHE A 97 -12.67 -3.09 -6.45
CA PHE A 97 -11.33 -2.81 -6.96
C PHE A 97 -11.41 -2.03 -8.28
N ILE A 98 -12.21 -2.49 -9.23
CA ILE A 98 -12.47 -1.79 -10.50
C ILE A 98 -13.00 -0.37 -10.23
N LYS A 99 -13.97 -0.23 -9.34
CA LYS A 99 -14.56 1.06 -8.97
C LYS A 99 -13.54 2.02 -8.38
N SER A 100 -12.62 1.52 -7.53
CA SER A 100 -11.55 2.32 -6.94
C SER A 100 -10.57 2.82 -8.00
N HIS A 101 -10.24 1.98 -8.99
CA HIS A 101 -9.37 2.35 -10.12
C HIS A 101 -10.03 3.39 -11.04
N ILE A 102 -11.34 3.32 -11.26
CA ILE A 102 -12.07 4.37 -11.99
C ILE A 102 -11.98 5.70 -11.24
N PHE A 103 -12.20 5.72 -9.94
CA PHE A 103 -12.12 6.93 -9.14
C PHE A 103 -10.71 7.55 -9.17
N ASP A 104 -9.70 6.72 -9.00
CA ASP A 104 -8.31 7.17 -9.01
C ASP A 104 -7.88 7.61 -10.41
N GLY A 105 -8.28 6.86 -11.45
CA GLY A 105 -8.03 7.20 -12.84
C GLY A 105 -8.55 8.60 -13.21
N VAL A 106 -9.74 8.97 -12.76
CA VAL A 106 -10.27 10.33 -12.94
C VAL A 106 -9.37 11.40 -12.28
N ALA A 107 -8.89 11.12 -11.06
CA ALA A 107 -8.00 12.05 -10.36
C ALA A 107 -6.65 12.19 -11.09
N VAL A 108 -6.08 11.07 -11.54
CA VAL A 108 -4.81 11.03 -12.28
C VAL A 108 -4.95 11.73 -13.65
N ILE A 109 -6.03 11.51 -14.39
CA ILE A 109 -6.26 12.18 -15.68
C ILE A 109 -6.36 13.70 -15.49
N LYS A 110 -7.13 14.17 -14.49
CA LYS A 110 -7.21 15.58 -14.15
C LYS A 110 -5.85 16.17 -13.77
N PHE A 111 -5.03 15.40 -13.05
CA PHE A 111 -3.69 15.80 -12.69
C PHE A 111 -2.78 15.89 -13.92
N LEU A 112 -2.77 14.89 -14.81
CA LEU A 112 -1.97 14.89 -16.01
C LEU A 112 -2.35 16.02 -16.98
N TYR A 113 -3.66 16.28 -17.10
CA TYR A 113 -4.14 17.46 -17.85
C TYR A 113 -3.62 18.76 -17.23
N TRP A 114 -3.78 18.92 -15.92
CA TRP A 114 -3.33 20.11 -15.21
C TRP A 114 -1.82 20.34 -15.36
N ILE A 115 -0.99 19.31 -15.16
CA ILE A 115 0.46 19.47 -15.22
C ILE A 115 0.95 19.88 -16.61
N LYS A 116 0.30 19.41 -17.68
CA LYS A 116 0.62 19.76 -19.07
C LYS A 116 0.21 21.18 -19.45
N HIS A 117 -0.83 21.73 -18.83
CA HIS A 117 -1.40 23.04 -19.19
C HIS A 117 -1.06 24.14 -18.20
N TYR A 118 -0.37 23.83 -17.10
CA TYR A 118 -0.03 24.81 -16.10
C TYR A 118 1.18 25.65 -16.54
N LYS A 119 0.97 26.98 -16.64
CA LYS A 119 1.97 27.91 -17.22
C LYS A 119 2.96 28.50 -16.22
N LYS A 120 2.76 28.29 -14.91
CA LYS A 120 3.64 28.82 -13.87
C LYS A 120 4.74 27.81 -13.51
N ARG A 121 5.78 28.28 -12.82
CA ARG A 121 6.84 27.41 -12.30
C ARG A 121 6.27 26.38 -11.31
N LEU A 122 6.51 25.12 -11.56
CA LEU A 122 6.06 23.98 -10.77
C LEU A 122 7.24 23.19 -10.24
N SER A 123 7.08 22.61 -9.07
CA SER A 123 8.03 21.67 -8.47
C SER A 123 7.40 20.27 -8.29
N GLU A 124 8.26 19.31 -8.01
CA GLU A 124 7.84 17.93 -7.70
C GLU A 124 6.89 17.89 -6.50
N LEU A 125 7.13 18.69 -5.45
CA LEU A 125 6.23 18.79 -4.28
C LEU A 125 4.88 19.43 -4.64
N ASP A 126 4.83 20.39 -5.57
CA ASP A 126 3.56 20.96 -6.02
C ASP A 126 2.74 19.94 -6.78
N ALA A 127 3.40 19.07 -7.55
CA ALA A 127 2.75 17.96 -8.23
C ALA A 127 2.14 16.97 -7.24
N VAL A 128 2.87 16.57 -6.19
CA VAL A 128 2.34 15.70 -5.11
C VAL A 128 1.10 16.32 -4.46
N LYS A 129 1.20 17.60 -4.06
CA LYS A 129 0.08 18.32 -3.42
C LYS A 129 -1.15 18.37 -4.33
N LYS A 130 -0.94 18.64 -5.63
CA LYS A 130 -2.03 18.76 -6.59
C LYS A 130 -2.71 17.43 -6.89
N LEU A 131 -1.95 16.36 -7.06
CA LEU A 131 -2.52 15.03 -7.25
C LEU A 131 -3.36 14.61 -6.03
N ASN A 132 -2.84 14.83 -4.83
CA ASN A 132 -3.57 14.54 -3.59
C ASN A 132 -4.85 15.40 -3.46
N PHE A 133 -4.79 16.68 -3.89
CA PHE A 133 -5.99 17.52 -3.96
C PHE A 133 -7.06 16.93 -4.88
N PHE A 134 -6.70 16.41 -6.06
CA PHE A 134 -7.69 15.79 -6.95
C PHE A 134 -8.27 14.49 -6.35
N ARG A 135 -7.45 13.66 -5.69
CA ARG A 135 -7.91 12.46 -5.00
C ARG A 135 -8.88 12.78 -3.87
N LYS A 136 -8.58 13.82 -3.06
CA LYS A 136 -9.44 14.26 -1.95
C LYS A 136 -10.82 14.77 -2.38
N LYS A 137 -11.03 15.08 -3.66
CA LYS A 137 -12.39 15.40 -4.19
C LYS A 137 -13.33 14.21 -4.18
N ASN A 138 -12.82 12.98 -4.07
CA ASN A 138 -13.64 11.79 -3.94
C ASN A 138 -13.86 11.45 -2.47
N LYS A 139 -15.13 11.41 -2.03
CA LYS A 139 -15.52 11.08 -0.64
C LYS A 139 -15.11 9.70 -0.14
N ASN A 140 -14.71 8.81 -1.05
CA ASN A 140 -14.25 7.48 -0.71
C ASN A 140 -12.71 7.39 -0.56
N TYR A 141 -11.98 8.44 -0.93
CA TYR A 141 -10.54 8.53 -0.71
C TYR A 141 -10.23 8.73 0.77
N LEU A 142 -9.27 7.97 1.28
CA LEU A 142 -8.85 8.01 2.69
C LEU A 142 -7.48 8.69 2.83
N PHE A 143 -6.46 8.13 2.18
CA PHE A 143 -5.08 8.61 2.23
C PHE A 143 -4.27 8.02 1.06
N PRO A 144 -3.04 8.46 0.80
CA PRO A 144 -2.16 7.83 -0.18
C PRO A 144 -1.87 6.38 0.20
N SER A 145 -1.89 5.45 -0.75
CA SER A 145 -1.55 4.04 -0.49
C SER A 145 -0.06 3.87 -0.18
N PHE A 146 0.76 4.76 -0.70
CA PHE A 146 2.19 4.92 -0.40
C PHE A 146 2.62 6.37 -0.67
N ASP A 147 3.83 6.72 -0.23
CA ASP A 147 4.40 8.05 -0.49
C ASP A 147 4.60 8.25 -1.98
N THR A 148 3.94 9.26 -2.54
CA THR A 148 3.98 9.54 -3.97
C THR A 148 5.40 9.81 -4.45
N ILE A 149 5.85 9.07 -5.44
CA ILE A 149 7.06 9.34 -6.19
C ILE A 149 6.70 10.38 -7.27
N SER A 150 7.32 11.55 -7.16
CA SER A 150 7.15 12.67 -8.11
C SER A 150 8.54 13.11 -8.51
N ALA A 151 8.99 12.66 -9.68
CA ALA A 151 10.38 12.75 -10.08
C ALA A 151 10.52 13.36 -11.48
N SER A 152 11.29 14.44 -11.60
CA SER A 152 11.54 15.11 -12.88
C SER A 152 13.02 15.07 -13.27
N GLY A 153 13.30 14.85 -14.56
CA GLY A 153 14.65 14.79 -15.09
C GLY A 153 15.52 13.76 -14.34
N PRO A 154 16.69 14.16 -13.79
CA PRO A 154 17.61 13.22 -13.15
C PRO A 154 17.01 12.48 -11.93
N ASN A 155 16.06 13.07 -11.21
CA ASN A 155 15.42 12.42 -10.08
C ASN A 155 14.61 11.18 -10.51
N GLY A 156 14.13 11.14 -11.76
CA GLY A 156 13.42 9.99 -12.33
C GLY A 156 14.28 8.72 -12.48
N ALA A 157 15.61 8.84 -12.39
CA ALA A 157 16.53 7.70 -12.41
C ALA A 157 16.75 7.07 -11.03
N ILE A 158 16.24 7.68 -9.95
CA ILE A 158 16.42 7.22 -8.58
C ILE A 158 15.26 6.27 -8.25
N ILE A 159 15.59 5.01 -7.98
CA ILE A 159 14.62 4.00 -7.59
C ILE A 159 13.99 4.39 -6.24
N HIS A 160 12.65 4.30 -6.15
CA HIS A 160 11.88 4.71 -4.97
C HIS A 160 12.18 6.14 -4.48
N TYR A 161 12.42 7.06 -5.44
CA TYR A 161 12.69 8.45 -5.13
C TYR A 161 11.63 9.05 -4.21
N ARG A 162 12.07 9.72 -3.14
CA ARG A 162 11.19 10.44 -2.22
C ARG A 162 11.51 11.91 -2.25
N VAL A 163 10.60 12.68 -2.81
CA VAL A 163 10.75 14.13 -2.84
C VAL A 163 10.57 14.71 -1.43
N ASN A 164 11.53 15.57 -1.03
CA ASN A 164 11.49 16.34 0.21
C ASN A 164 11.94 17.78 -0.06
N LYS A 165 12.01 18.62 0.97
CA LYS A 165 12.38 20.03 0.81
C LYS A 165 13.77 20.23 0.19
N SER A 166 14.74 19.37 0.50
CA SER A 166 16.12 19.49 0.00
C SER A 166 16.29 18.89 -1.39
N SER A 167 15.55 17.84 -1.74
CA SER A 167 15.63 17.18 -3.05
C SER A 167 14.64 17.74 -4.09
N ASN A 168 13.70 18.58 -3.66
CA ASN A 168 12.62 19.13 -4.50
C ASN A 168 13.17 19.91 -5.70
N ARG A 169 12.84 19.43 -6.89
CA ARG A 169 13.26 20.02 -8.15
C ARG A 169 12.10 20.76 -8.82
N PHE A 170 12.43 21.91 -9.46
CA PHE A 170 11.48 22.57 -10.35
C PHE A 170 11.54 21.94 -11.75
N PHE A 171 10.38 21.79 -12.35
CA PHE A 171 10.25 21.24 -13.69
C PHE A 171 10.91 22.14 -14.75
N LYS A 172 11.60 21.49 -15.68
CA LYS A 172 12.12 22.13 -16.91
C LYS A 172 11.31 21.66 -18.10
N LYS A 173 11.26 22.48 -19.15
CA LYS A 173 10.47 22.23 -20.36
C LYS A 173 10.80 20.88 -21.02
N ASP A 174 12.05 20.46 -20.97
CA ASP A 174 12.54 19.25 -21.64
C ASP A 174 12.64 18.03 -20.70
N ASP A 175 12.17 18.17 -19.46
CA ASP A 175 12.19 17.08 -18.52
C ASP A 175 11.18 15.98 -18.88
N ILE A 176 11.58 14.75 -18.60
CA ILE A 176 10.66 13.65 -18.42
C ILE A 176 10.23 13.66 -16.97
N PHE A 177 8.93 13.55 -16.74
CA PHE A 177 8.32 13.48 -15.43
C PHE A 177 7.74 12.10 -15.18
N LEU A 178 8.20 11.45 -14.13
CA LEU A 178 7.69 10.18 -13.63
C LEU A 178 6.85 10.44 -12.38
N CYS A 179 5.62 9.97 -12.40
CA CYS A 179 4.73 9.99 -11.24
C CYS A 179 4.27 8.57 -10.94
N ASP A 180 4.69 8.06 -9.80
CA ASP A 180 4.23 6.80 -9.27
C ASP A 180 3.47 7.04 -7.96
N SER A 181 2.21 6.65 -7.93
CA SER A 181 1.30 7.07 -6.86
C SER A 181 0.09 6.16 -6.75
N GLY A 182 -0.49 6.12 -5.58
CA GLY A 182 -1.72 5.39 -5.35
C GLY A 182 -2.59 6.02 -4.28
N GLY A 183 -3.82 5.57 -4.19
CA GLY A 183 -4.79 5.98 -3.19
C GLY A 183 -5.38 4.78 -2.45
N GLN A 184 -5.52 4.91 -1.16
CA GLN A 184 -6.37 4.05 -0.36
C GLN A 184 -7.78 4.60 -0.38
N TYR A 185 -8.69 3.82 -0.91
CA TYR A 185 -10.12 4.12 -0.94
C TYR A 185 -10.86 3.18 0.01
N LYS A 186 -12.09 3.53 0.39
CA LYS A 186 -12.96 2.67 1.22
C LYS A 186 -13.17 1.27 0.62
N TYR A 187 -13.06 1.16 -0.68
CA TYR A 187 -13.41 -0.06 -1.42
C TYR A 187 -12.21 -0.77 -2.06
N GLY A 188 -11.02 -0.17 -2.05
CA GLY A 188 -9.83 -0.78 -2.64
C GLY A 188 -8.62 0.13 -2.62
N THR A 189 -7.49 -0.41 -3.01
CA THR A 189 -6.20 0.27 -3.08
C THR A 189 -5.79 0.40 -4.53
N THR A 190 -5.24 1.55 -4.92
CA THR A 190 -4.72 1.78 -6.27
C THR A 190 -3.22 2.00 -6.24
N ASP A 191 -2.59 1.71 -7.37
CA ASP A 191 -1.18 1.92 -7.66
C ASP A 191 -1.06 2.21 -9.16
N ILE A 192 -0.61 3.42 -9.52
CA ILE A 192 -0.60 3.89 -10.90
C ILE A 192 0.68 4.68 -11.15
N THR A 193 1.50 4.17 -12.08
CA THR A 193 2.68 4.89 -12.58
C THR A 193 2.40 5.52 -13.94
N ARG A 194 2.84 6.76 -14.15
CA ARG A 194 2.84 7.43 -15.44
C ARG A 194 4.13 8.19 -15.65
N THR A 195 4.71 7.98 -16.83
CA THR A 195 5.87 8.73 -17.31
C THR A 195 5.44 9.58 -18.49
N ILE A 196 5.63 10.89 -18.39
CA ILE A 196 5.23 11.86 -19.43
C ILE A 196 6.37 12.82 -19.75
N SER A 197 6.38 13.34 -20.98
CA SER A 197 7.23 14.48 -21.34
C SER A 197 6.52 15.77 -21.01
N LEU A 198 7.23 16.71 -20.39
CA LEU A 198 6.72 18.05 -20.08
C LEU A 198 6.75 18.98 -21.29
N GLY A 199 7.60 18.68 -22.28
CA GLY A 199 7.68 19.36 -23.54
C GLY A 199 7.82 18.39 -24.71
N LYS A 200 8.50 18.80 -25.79
CA LYS A 200 8.74 17.95 -26.95
C LYS A 200 9.93 17.02 -26.67
N PRO A 201 9.74 15.71 -26.56
CA PRO A 201 10.84 14.80 -26.27
C PRO A 201 11.78 14.67 -27.46
N SER A 202 13.11 14.52 -27.19
CA SER A 202 14.09 14.21 -28.22
C SER A 202 13.85 12.82 -28.83
N ASN A 203 14.41 12.59 -30.04
CA ASN A 203 14.32 11.27 -30.69
C ASN A 203 14.96 10.16 -29.82
N LYS A 204 16.07 10.47 -29.13
CA LYS A 204 16.70 9.53 -28.19
C LYS A 204 15.71 9.09 -27.09
N ILE A 205 14.99 10.03 -26.47
CA ILE A 205 14.01 9.74 -25.43
C ILE A 205 12.85 8.89 -25.99
N LYS A 206 12.34 9.23 -27.19
CA LYS A 206 11.29 8.44 -27.84
C LYS A 206 11.73 7.00 -28.09
N ASN A 207 12.95 6.81 -28.60
CA ASN A 207 13.48 5.47 -28.86
C ASN A 207 13.63 4.65 -27.59
N ILE A 208 14.20 5.24 -26.51
CA ILE A 208 14.33 4.56 -25.22
C ILE A 208 12.95 4.20 -24.65
N PHE A 209 12.00 5.13 -24.69
CA PHE A 209 10.61 4.86 -24.27
C PHE A 209 9.99 3.69 -25.04
N THR A 210 10.21 3.66 -26.37
CA THR A 210 9.73 2.57 -27.22
C THR A 210 10.39 1.23 -26.88
N TYR A 211 11.70 1.21 -26.59
CA TYR A 211 12.40 -0.02 -26.20
C TYR A 211 11.89 -0.57 -24.87
N VAL A 212 11.67 0.32 -23.88
CA VAL A 212 11.08 -0.07 -22.59
C VAL A 212 9.67 -0.64 -22.80
N LEU A 213 8.85 0.00 -23.61
CA LEU A 213 7.50 -0.48 -23.93
C LEU A 213 7.53 -1.85 -24.61
N LYS A 214 8.42 -2.05 -25.59
CA LYS A 214 8.60 -3.37 -26.25
C LYS A 214 9.03 -4.48 -25.29
N GLY A 215 9.86 -4.14 -24.30
CA GLY A 215 10.25 -5.10 -23.27
C GLY A 215 9.16 -5.40 -22.23
N HIS A 216 8.14 -4.55 -22.16
CA HIS A 216 7.00 -4.73 -21.27
C HIS A 216 5.86 -5.56 -21.89
N ILE A 217 5.66 -5.48 -23.20
CA ILE A 217 4.67 -6.25 -23.97
C ILE A 217 5.18 -7.66 -24.23
#